data_83dd1cdc6ad98c49df18b0b564c24ba3
#
_entry.id   83dd1cdc6ad98c49df18b0b564c24ba3
#
_cell.length_a   1.000
_cell.length_b   1.000
_cell.length_c   1.000
_cell.angle_alpha   90.00
_cell.angle_beta   90.00
_cell.angle_gamma   90.00
#
_symmetry.space_group_name_H-M   'P 1'
#
loop_
_entity.id
_entity.type
_entity.pdbx_description
1 polymer ?
#
loop_
_entity_poly.entity_id
_entity_poly.type
_entity_poly.pdbx_seq_one_letter_code
_entity_poly.pdbx_strand_id
1 'polypeptide(L)'
;MHNIAGSPVEGEDFFGRESIVARLQEILANDDILLLGPRRIGKTSVARAVMKQVRAAGWRAIEINVASCVDERGFLDKLEAALKPELSSPTARAADAVGDALGALGRRIKSVKIPLPGAGSFGVELGEGGAEDWTQVAGDVLQLIAQMEERWLIYVDELPILLFNLIRNDSETGVQRVRRFLDWFRNDVRALPDARKLRWLISGSVGLDTLVQEHGMADTINSLSHQGLEPFSTEVAVAMLVELAGQYRIPLSDGDAGSIVAAVQWPQPYYLQATFHHLRSLIGAKPGASAASLIEQAMDRLVQPGADNDFHHWQGRLSQQLSRADADHALAMLNLAARDPSGARPESLLAALEERMGEATTEEARRTFI
;
A
#
# COMPACT_ATOMS: atom_id res chain seq x y z
N MET A 1 -15.99 -10.94 15.68
CA MET A 1 -15.09 -10.80 14.49
C MET A 1 -15.52 -11.74 13.37
N HIS A 2 -15.63 -11.27 12.11
CA HIS A 2 -15.96 -12.11 10.95
C HIS A 2 -14.71 -12.61 10.24
N ASN A 3 -14.82 -13.75 9.56
CA ASN A 3 -13.74 -14.30 8.75
C ASN A 3 -13.73 -13.61 7.37
N ILE A 4 -12.86 -12.61 7.21
CA ILE A 4 -12.74 -11.78 6.01
C ILE A 4 -11.30 -11.86 5.49
N ALA A 5 -11.04 -12.79 4.56
CA ALA A 5 -9.73 -12.90 3.92
C ALA A 5 -9.65 -11.94 2.72
N GLY A 6 -8.63 -11.09 2.70
CA GLY A 6 -8.25 -10.30 1.53
C GLY A 6 -8.86 -8.91 1.37
N SER A 7 -9.96 -8.59 2.01
CA SER A 7 -10.52 -7.23 2.05
C SER A 7 -10.05 -6.46 3.29
N PRO A 8 -9.91 -5.13 3.22
CA PRO A 8 -9.68 -4.32 4.42
C PRO A 8 -10.83 -4.48 5.41
N VAL A 9 -10.48 -4.55 6.69
CA VAL A 9 -11.43 -4.73 7.81
C VAL A 9 -11.47 -3.50 8.69
N GLU A 10 -12.63 -3.25 9.33
CA GLU A 10 -12.89 -2.12 10.22
C GLU A 10 -13.76 -2.54 11.40
N GLY A 11 -13.83 -1.70 12.43
CA GLY A 11 -14.74 -1.92 13.57
C GLY A 11 -14.42 -3.19 14.33
N GLU A 12 -15.43 -4.06 14.53
CA GLU A 12 -15.34 -5.30 15.27
C GLU A 12 -14.47 -6.37 14.58
N ASP A 13 -14.22 -6.21 13.29
CA ASP A 13 -13.38 -7.11 12.50
C ASP A 13 -11.90 -6.70 12.49
N PHE A 14 -11.58 -5.52 13.02
CA PHE A 14 -10.20 -5.05 13.21
C PHE A 14 -9.63 -5.61 14.50
N PHE A 15 -8.54 -6.36 14.41
CA PHE A 15 -7.99 -7.12 15.54
C PHE A 15 -6.48 -6.98 15.66
N GLY A 16 -6.01 -6.87 16.91
CA GLY A 16 -4.60 -7.06 17.29
C GLY A 16 -3.62 -6.01 16.79
N ARG A 17 -4.10 -4.81 16.41
CA ARG A 17 -3.27 -3.70 15.89
C ARG A 17 -3.46 -2.39 16.63
N GLU A 18 -4.12 -2.40 17.78
CA GLU A 18 -4.49 -1.22 18.55
C GLU A 18 -3.26 -0.42 18.99
N SER A 19 -2.20 -1.10 19.42
CA SER A 19 -0.94 -0.47 19.83
C SER A 19 -0.22 0.23 18.66
N ILE A 20 -0.27 -0.37 17.48
CA ILE A 20 0.30 0.22 16.26
C ILE A 20 -0.49 1.46 15.87
N VAL A 21 -1.83 1.39 15.90
CA VAL A 21 -2.70 2.52 15.58
C VAL A 21 -2.43 3.70 16.53
N ALA A 22 -2.33 3.44 17.83
CA ALA A 22 -1.99 4.47 18.82
C ALA A 22 -0.62 5.11 18.54
N ARG A 23 0.39 4.30 18.25
CA ARG A 23 1.74 4.77 17.91
C ARG A 23 1.74 5.62 16.63
N LEU A 24 1.03 5.21 15.58
CA LEU A 24 0.95 5.98 14.34
C LEU A 24 0.25 7.33 14.58
N GLN A 25 -0.78 7.35 15.43
CA GLN A 25 -1.45 8.60 15.81
C GLN A 25 -0.50 9.56 16.55
N GLU A 26 0.33 9.07 17.44
CA GLU A 26 1.35 9.88 18.13
C GLU A 26 2.36 10.47 17.15
N ILE A 27 2.84 9.67 16.18
CA ILE A 27 3.77 10.15 15.15
C ILE A 27 3.11 11.23 14.29
N LEU A 28 1.86 11.03 13.86
CA LEU A 28 1.11 11.99 13.05
C LEU A 28 0.86 13.33 13.76
N ALA A 29 1.06 13.42 15.06
CA ALA A 29 1.02 14.70 15.74
C ALA A 29 2.07 15.68 15.18
N ASN A 30 3.22 15.17 14.74
CA ASN A 30 4.36 15.98 14.33
C ASN A 30 4.92 15.63 12.94
N ASP A 31 4.81 14.38 12.50
CA ASP A 31 5.45 13.85 11.29
C ASP A 31 4.47 13.19 10.33
N ASP A 32 4.87 13.12 9.07
CA ASP A 32 4.21 12.33 8.04
C ASP A 32 4.75 10.90 8.06
N ILE A 33 3.93 9.92 7.67
CA ILE A 33 4.26 8.51 7.78
C ILE A 33 4.33 7.83 6.42
N LEU A 34 5.36 7.03 6.22
CA LEU A 34 5.42 5.97 5.21
C LEU A 34 5.20 4.61 5.89
N LEU A 35 4.03 4.02 5.66
CA LEU A 35 3.64 2.72 6.21
C LEU A 35 4.07 1.61 5.25
N LEU A 36 5.12 0.90 5.63
CA LEU A 36 5.73 -0.17 4.86
C LEU A 36 5.22 -1.55 5.31
N GLY A 37 5.28 -2.50 4.42
CA GLY A 37 4.95 -3.88 4.72
C GLY A 37 4.38 -4.61 3.50
N PRO A 38 4.44 -5.94 3.50
CA PRO A 38 4.01 -6.74 2.37
C PRO A 38 2.52 -6.59 2.09
N ARG A 39 2.11 -7.03 0.92
CA ARG A 39 0.69 -7.08 0.55
C ARG A 39 -0.06 -7.97 1.54
N ARG A 40 -1.31 -7.58 1.89
CA ARG A 40 -2.22 -8.34 2.76
C ARG A 40 -1.81 -8.42 4.23
N ILE A 41 -0.80 -7.66 4.65
CA ILE A 41 -0.43 -7.50 6.06
C ILE A 41 -1.44 -6.65 6.85
N GLY A 42 -2.33 -5.93 6.17
CA GLY A 42 -3.37 -5.10 6.80
C GLY A 42 -3.09 -3.59 6.81
N LYS A 43 -2.20 -3.07 5.93
CA LYS A 43 -1.88 -1.62 5.88
C LYS A 43 -3.12 -0.74 5.76
N THR A 44 -4.00 -1.03 4.80
CA THR A 44 -5.24 -0.25 4.58
C THR A 44 -6.17 -0.31 5.81
N SER A 45 -6.29 -1.46 6.46
CA SER A 45 -7.09 -1.59 7.70
C SER A 45 -6.52 -0.76 8.84
N VAL A 46 -5.19 -0.78 9.03
CA VAL A 46 -4.49 0.05 10.02
C VAL A 46 -4.66 1.53 9.70
N ALA A 47 -4.47 1.94 8.45
CA ALA A 47 -4.64 3.33 8.03
C ALA A 47 -6.07 3.84 8.29
N ARG A 48 -7.10 3.05 7.96
CA ARG A 48 -8.51 3.39 8.25
C ARG A 48 -8.80 3.46 9.75
N ALA A 49 -8.20 2.58 10.54
CA ALA A 49 -8.31 2.66 12.01
C ALA A 49 -7.67 3.95 12.55
N VAL A 50 -6.50 4.35 12.04
CA VAL A 50 -5.87 5.64 12.35
C VAL A 50 -6.78 6.80 11.93
N MET A 51 -7.33 6.78 10.71
CA MET A 51 -8.27 7.80 10.23
C MET A 51 -9.48 7.94 11.15
N LYS A 52 -10.03 6.82 11.62
CA LYS A 52 -11.15 6.82 12.59
C LYS A 52 -10.76 7.50 13.89
N GLN A 53 -9.57 7.22 14.43
CA GLN A 53 -9.09 7.82 15.68
C GLN A 53 -8.81 9.32 15.54
N VAL A 54 -8.15 9.76 14.47
CA VAL A 54 -7.90 11.20 14.26
C VAL A 54 -9.20 11.96 14.03
N ARG A 55 -10.20 11.38 13.36
CA ARG A 55 -11.54 11.98 13.26
C ARG A 55 -12.22 12.13 14.63
N ALA A 56 -12.10 11.14 15.50
CA ALA A 56 -12.59 11.24 16.88
C ALA A 56 -11.86 12.32 17.68
N ALA A 57 -10.61 12.65 17.32
CA ALA A 57 -9.82 13.74 17.88
C ALA A 57 -10.08 15.10 17.21
N GLY A 58 -11.09 15.22 16.35
CA GLY A 58 -11.52 16.47 15.70
C GLY A 58 -10.75 16.81 14.41
N TRP A 59 -9.97 15.89 13.85
CA TRP A 59 -9.36 16.09 12.55
C TRP A 59 -10.32 15.72 11.42
N ARG A 60 -10.06 16.23 10.24
CA ARG A 60 -10.61 15.67 9.01
C ARG A 60 -9.66 14.64 8.42
N ALA A 61 -10.19 13.66 7.72
CA ALA A 61 -9.36 12.62 7.11
C ALA A 61 -9.97 12.17 5.77
N ILE A 62 -9.11 12.06 4.76
CA ILE A 62 -9.49 11.54 3.43
C ILE A 62 -8.60 10.38 3.05
N GLU A 63 -9.15 9.45 2.27
CA GLU A 63 -8.43 8.32 1.67
C GLU A 63 -8.45 8.47 0.14
N ILE A 64 -7.29 8.39 -0.48
CA ILE A 64 -7.12 8.34 -1.93
C ILE A 64 -6.33 7.09 -2.31
N ASN A 65 -6.93 6.22 -3.12
CA ASN A 65 -6.24 5.08 -3.69
C ASN A 65 -5.81 5.41 -5.12
N VAL A 66 -4.50 5.46 -5.33
CA VAL A 66 -3.90 5.88 -6.59
C VAL A 66 -3.40 4.73 -7.47
N ALA A 67 -3.72 3.48 -7.14
CA ALA A 67 -3.31 2.31 -7.90
C ALA A 67 -3.79 2.32 -9.36
N SER A 68 -4.92 2.97 -9.65
CA SER A 68 -5.47 3.10 -11.01
C SER A 68 -5.00 4.36 -11.74
N CYS A 69 -4.24 5.23 -11.08
CA CYS A 69 -3.73 6.45 -11.72
C CYS A 69 -2.56 6.11 -12.66
N VAL A 70 -2.56 6.73 -13.81
CA VAL A 70 -1.52 6.55 -14.83
C VAL A 70 -0.60 7.77 -14.93
N ASP A 71 -1.03 8.90 -14.35
CA ASP A 71 -0.32 10.18 -14.37
C ASP A 71 -0.72 11.05 -13.16
N GLU A 72 -0.11 12.22 -13.05
CA GLU A 72 -0.32 13.19 -11.95
C GLU A 72 -1.73 13.79 -11.98
N ARG A 73 -2.36 13.86 -13.15
CA ARG A 73 -3.76 14.31 -13.26
C ARG A 73 -4.70 13.33 -12.59
N GLY A 74 -4.48 12.02 -12.78
CA GLY A 74 -5.25 11.00 -12.07
C GLY A 74 -5.13 11.13 -10.55
N PHE A 75 -3.95 11.52 -10.04
CA PHE A 75 -3.78 11.84 -8.62
C PHE A 75 -4.65 13.05 -8.21
N LEU A 76 -4.64 14.14 -8.98
CA LEU A 76 -5.47 15.32 -8.70
C LEU A 76 -6.97 15.01 -8.72
N ASP A 77 -7.42 14.22 -9.71
CA ASP A 77 -8.83 13.81 -9.81
C ASP A 77 -9.26 13.01 -8.57
N LYS A 78 -8.38 12.12 -8.07
CA LYS A 78 -8.64 11.37 -6.83
C LYS A 78 -8.68 12.26 -5.60
N LEU A 79 -7.75 13.23 -5.50
CA LEU A 79 -7.70 14.19 -4.41
C LEU A 79 -8.97 15.05 -4.37
N GLU A 80 -9.39 15.61 -5.52
CA GLU A 80 -10.63 16.37 -5.64
C GLU A 80 -11.84 15.54 -5.21
N ALA A 81 -11.97 14.32 -5.75
CA ALA A 81 -13.08 13.43 -5.46
C ALA A 81 -13.19 13.08 -3.97
N ALA A 82 -12.06 12.91 -3.28
CA ALA A 82 -12.03 12.62 -1.85
C ALA A 82 -12.32 13.84 -0.99
N LEU A 83 -11.89 15.04 -1.41
CA LEU A 83 -12.14 16.29 -0.68
C LEU A 83 -13.58 16.77 -0.78
N LYS A 84 -14.22 16.56 -1.92
CA LYS A 84 -15.56 17.09 -2.21
C LYS A 84 -16.63 16.74 -1.16
N PRO A 85 -16.77 15.50 -0.69
CA PRO A 85 -17.72 15.17 0.37
C PRO A 85 -17.43 15.85 1.71
N GLU A 86 -16.14 15.92 2.06
CA GLU A 86 -15.68 16.51 3.33
C GLU A 86 -15.91 18.03 3.37
N LEU A 87 -15.73 18.71 2.24
CA LEU A 87 -15.89 20.16 2.11
C LEU A 87 -17.36 20.57 1.91
N SER A 88 -18.19 19.67 1.39
CA SER A 88 -19.64 19.91 1.20
C SER A 88 -20.47 19.64 2.47
N SER A 89 -19.83 19.22 3.57
CA SER A 89 -20.53 18.94 4.83
C SER A 89 -21.07 20.22 5.47
N PRO A 90 -22.30 20.22 6.06
CA PRO A 90 -22.91 21.40 6.71
C PRO A 90 -22.10 21.99 7.87
N THR A 91 -21.14 21.25 8.39
CA THR A 91 -20.20 21.70 9.42
C THR A 91 -19.07 22.59 8.88
N ALA A 92 -18.87 22.64 7.56
CA ALA A 92 -17.95 23.54 6.91
C ALA A 92 -18.55 24.95 6.87
N ARG A 93 -18.16 25.83 7.81
CA ARG A 93 -18.72 27.21 7.98
C ARG A 93 -18.47 28.18 6.82
N ALA A 94 -18.06 27.69 5.67
CA ALA A 94 -17.81 28.50 4.47
C ALA A 94 -18.32 27.79 3.21
N ALA A 95 -19.48 27.13 3.29
CA ALA A 95 -19.99 26.24 2.24
C ALA A 95 -20.06 26.91 0.84
N ASP A 96 -20.41 28.18 0.73
CA ASP A 96 -20.54 28.84 -0.58
C ASP A 96 -19.15 29.17 -1.18
N ALA A 97 -18.25 29.77 -0.40
CA ALA A 97 -16.90 30.10 -0.87
C ALA A 97 -16.06 28.85 -1.19
N VAL A 98 -16.24 27.77 -0.41
CA VAL A 98 -15.59 26.48 -0.64
C VAL A 98 -16.19 25.77 -1.86
N GLY A 99 -17.50 25.86 -2.08
CA GLY A 99 -18.17 25.32 -3.25
C GLY A 99 -17.69 25.96 -4.55
N ASP A 100 -17.55 27.28 -4.56
CA ASP A 100 -17.01 28.06 -5.69
C ASP A 100 -15.53 27.73 -5.94
N ALA A 101 -14.73 27.61 -4.88
CA ALA A 101 -13.33 27.22 -4.97
C ALA A 101 -13.15 25.80 -5.53
N LEU A 102 -13.97 24.84 -5.08
CA LEU A 102 -13.96 23.47 -5.62
C LEU A 102 -14.41 23.43 -7.08
N GLY A 103 -15.42 24.21 -7.46
CA GLY A 103 -15.86 24.33 -8.85
C GLY A 103 -14.79 24.95 -9.76
N ALA A 104 -14.08 25.95 -9.28
CA ALA A 104 -12.94 26.53 -9.98
C ALA A 104 -11.78 25.54 -10.08
N LEU A 105 -11.51 24.81 -9.01
CA LEU A 105 -10.48 23.79 -8.95
C LEU A 105 -10.73 22.65 -9.94
N GLY A 106 -11.94 22.09 -10.01
CA GLY A 106 -12.28 21.05 -10.98
C GLY A 106 -12.10 21.51 -12.43
N ARG A 107 -12.32 22.79 -12.74
CA ARG A 107 -12.00 23.36 -14.07
C ARG A 107 -10.50 23.44 -14.30
N ARG A 108 -9.71 23.82 -13.30
CA ARG A 108 -8.24 23.90 -13.39
C ARG A 108 -7.61 22.53 -13.52
N ILE A 109 -8.06 21.53 -12.77
CA ILE A 109 -7.60 20.14 -12.91
C ILE A 109 -7.82 19.64 -14.35
N LYS A 110 -8.97 19.96 -14.96
CA LYS A 110 -9.23 19.61 -16.36
C LYS A 110 -8.30 20.32 -17.35
N SER A 111 -7.76 21.48 -17.00
CA SER A 111 -6.83 22.23 -17.84
C SER A 111 -5.36 21.78 -17.70
N VAL A 112 -5.04 20.98 -16.69
CA VAL A 112 -3.68 20.43 -16.50
C VAL A 112 -3.31 19.56 -17.71
N LYS A 113 -2.20 19.87 -18.34
CA LYS A 113 -1.63 19.05 -19.42
C LYS A 113 -0.47 18.24 -18.89
N ILE A 114 -0.54 16.95 -19.13
CA ILE A 114 0.54 16.02 -18.84
C ILE A 114 1.34 15.82 -20.14
N PRO A 115 2.67 15.81 -20.11
CA PRO A 115 3.50 15.53 -21.27
C PRO A 115 3.11 14.19 -21.89
N LEU A 116 2.97 14.16 -23.22
CA LEU A 116 2.71 12.90 -23.91
C LEU A 116 4.02 12.10 -24.01
N PRO A 117 3.99 10.77 -23.75
CA PRO A 117 5.14 9.90 -23.95
C PRO A 117 5.70 10.02 -25.37
N GLY A 118 7.03 10.17 -25.50
CA GLY A 118 7.69 10.29 -26.78
C GLY A 118 7.62 11.67 -27.48
N ALA A 119 6.97 12.65 -26.87
CA ALA A 119 7.13 14.04 -27.28
C ALA A 119 8.44 14.55 -26.66
N GLY A 120 9.54 14.44 -27.37
CA GLY A 120 10.83 14.93 -26.94
C GLY A 120 10.75 16.36 -26.39
N SER A 121 11.77 16.78 -25.66
CA SER A 121 11.88 18.08 -24.94
C SER A 121 11.73 19.35 -25.80
N PHE A 122 11.32 19.21 -27.05
CA PHE A 122 10.90 20.31 -27.88
C PHE A 122 9.50 20.73 -27.44
N GLY A 123 9.48 21.83 -26.71
CA GLY A 123 8.27 22.48 -26.27
C GLY A 123 7.23 22.51 -27.38
N VAL A 124 6.10 21.88 -27.13
CA VAL A 124 4.90 22.26 -27.83
C VAL A 124 4.67 23.71 -27.44
N GLU A 125 4.96 24.63 -28.36
CA GLU A 125 4.47 26.01 -28.25
C GLU A 125 2.96 25.91 -28.17
N LEU A 126 2.46 26.05 -26.96
CA LEU A 126 1.05 25.99 -26.65
C LEU A 126 0.45 27.30 -27.11
N GLY A 127 -0.48 27.19 -28.05
CA GLY A 127 -1.35 28.30 -28.38
C GLY A 127 -2.00 28.90 -27.11
N GLU A 128 -2.25 30.17 -27.16
CA GLU A 128 -2.80 31.06 -26.14
C GLU A 128 -3.84 30.42 -25.23
N GLY A 129 -3.42 30.05 -24.03
CA GLY A 129 -4.20 29.40 -22.99
C GLY A 129 -3.27 28.50 -22.17
N GLY A 130 -2.49 29.09 -21.26
CA GLY A 130 -1.41 28.41 -20.54
C GLY A 130 -1.86 27.11 -19.91
N ALA A 131 -1.11 26.05 -20.21
CA ALA A 131 -1.25 24.78 -19.51
C ALA A 131 -0.93 25.03 -18.03
N GLU A 132 -1.85 24.69 -17.13
CA GLU A 132 -1.58 24.78 -15.70
C GLU A 132 -0.62 23.67 -15.27
N ASP A 133 0.34 24.05 -14.45
CA ASP A 133 1.24 23.10 -13.81
C ASP A 133 0.48 22.35 -12.71
N TRP A 134 0.51 21.02 -12.76
CA TRP A 134 -0.19 20.18 -11.78
C TRP A 134 0.27 20.45 -10.35
N THR A 135 1.56 20.80 -10.14
CA THR A 135 2.10 21.08 -8.79
C THR A 135 1.48 22.35 -8.20
N GLN A 136 1.23 23.35 -9.03
CA GLN A 136 0.56 24.57 -8.61
C GLN A 136 -0.90 24.30 -8.27
N VAL A 137 -1.61 23.56 -9.13
CA VAL A 137 -3.02 23.20 -8.88
C VAL A 137 -3.13 22.38 -7.58
N ALA A 138 -2.27 21.38 -7.39
CA ALA A 138 -2.21 20.60 -6.16
C ALA A 138 -1.88 21.48 -4.94
N GLY A 139 -0.93 22.39 -5.07
CA GLY A 139 -0.56 23.34 -4.01
C GLY A 139 -1.75 24.21 -3.58
N ASP A 140 -2.50 24.77 -4.53
CA ASP A 140 -3.67 25.61 -4.25
C ASP A 140 -4.79 24.82 -3.55
N VAL A 141 -5.00 23.55 -3.93
CA VAL A 141 -5.92 22.63 -3.24
C VAL A 141 -5.53 22.45 -1.77
N LEU A 142 -4.26 22.10 -1.57
CA LEU A 142 -3.73 21.85 -0.23
C LEU A 142 -3.73 23.12 0.63
N GLN A 143 -3.42 24.27 0.03
CA GLN A 143 -3.51 25.56 0.68
C GLN A 143 -4.94 25.87 1.14
N LEU A 144 -5.95 25.58 0.32
CA LEU A 144 -7.36 25.77 0.68
C LEU A 144 -7.73 25.00 1.96
N ILE A 145 -7.35 23.72 2.04
CA ILE A 145 -7.67 22.89 3.22
C ILE A 145 -6.78 23.21 4.42
N ALA A 146 -5.53 23.65 4.21
CA ALA A 146 -4.64 24.08 5.30
C ALA A 146 -5.13 25.37 5.99
N GLN A 147 -5.87 26.23 5.28
CA GLN A 147 -6.46 27.46 5.84
C GLN A 147 -7.68 27.18 6.73
N MET A 148 -8.24 25.97 6.71
CA MET A 148 -9.35 25.60 7.58
C MET A 148 -8.89 25.49 9.05
N GLU A 149 -9.85 25.50 9.99
CA GLU A 149 -9.53 25.41 11.42
C GLU A 149 -8.98 24.03 11.79
N GLU A 150 -9.56 22.97 11.19
CA GLU A 150 -9.26 21.59 11.52
C GLU A 150 -7.90 21.16 10.93
N ARG A 151 -7.30 20.17 11.56
CA ARG A 151 -6.18 19.42 11.00
C ARG A 151 -6.69 18.38 10.02
N TRP A 152 -5.86 18.03 9.05
CA TRP A 152 -6.20 17.06 8.01
C TRP A 152 -5.23 15.89 7.99
N LEU A 153 -5.75 14.70 7.86
CA LEU A 153 -4.99 13.51 7.50
C LEU A 153 -5.34 13.11 6.06
N ILE A 154 -4.34 13.07 5.20
CA ILE A 154 -4.46 12.61 3.82
C ILE A 154 -3.80 11.24 3.74
N TYR A 155 -4.60 10.20 3.62
CA TYR A 155 -4.12 8.84 3.41
C TYR A 155 -4.01 8.55 1.92
N VAL A 156 -2.80 8.23 1.45
CA VAL A 156 -2.51 7.85 0.06
C VAL A 156 -2.16 6.38 0.02
N ASP A 157 -3.06 5.57 -0.53
CA ASP A 157 -2.85 4.13 -0.69
C ASP A 157 -2.29 3.82 -2.08
N GLU A 158 -1.31 2.91 -2.12
CA GLU A 158 -0.64 2.41 -3.32
C GLU A 158 0.13 3.49 -4.12
N LEU A 159 0.74 4.49 -3.45
CA LEU A 159 1.56 5.51 -4.10
C LEU A 159 2.65 4.92 -5.02
N PRO A 160 3.40 3.87 -4.61
CA PRO A 160 4.43 3.28 -5.47
C PRO A 160 3.89 2.82 -6.82
N ILE A 161 2.65 2.37 -6.91
CA ILE A 161 2.05 1.93 -8.19
C ILE A 161 1.89 3.12 -9.15
N LEU A 162 1.45 4.27 -8.66
CA LEU A 162 1.41 5.49 -9.47
C LEU A 162 2.81 5.84 -9.99
N LEU A 163 3.81 5.81 -9.12
CA LEU A 163 5.19 6.17 -9.50
C LEU A 163 5.77 5.18 -10.53
N PHE A 164 5.53 3.89 -10.38
CA PHE A 164 5.86 2.89 -11.40
C PHE A 164 5.14 3.14 -12.72
N ASN A 165 3.87 3.52 -12.68
CA ASN A 165 3.12 3.83 -13.90
C ASN A 165 3.71 5.05 -14.62
N LEU A 166 4.18 6.08 -13.90
CA LEU A 166 4.88 7.22 -14.50
C LEU A 166 6.12 6.79 -15.26
N ILE A 167 6.97 5.94 -14.66
CA ILE A 167 8.19 5.43 -15.30
C ILE A 167 7.85 4.54 -16.50
N ARG A 168 6.93 3.62 -16.32
CA ARG A 168 6.58 2.63 -17.35
C ARG A 168 5.90 3.24 -18.57
N ASN A 169 5.05 4.24 -18.37
CA ASN A 169 4.29 4.87 -19.46
C ASN A 169 5.10 5.91 -20.20
N ASP A 170 6.22 6.36 -19.64
CA ASP A 170 7.09 7.37 -20.23
C ASP A 170 8.56 7.02 -19.92
N SER A 171 9.17 6.24 -20.80
CA SER A 171 10.56 5.80 -20.64
C SER A 171 11.59 6.92 -20.76
N GLU A 172 11.24 8.07 -21.32
CA GLU A 172 12.17 9.20 -21.51
C GLU A 172 12.16 10.14 -20.31
N THR A 173 10.99 10.48 -19.78
CA THR A 173 10.86 11.48 -18.71
C THR A 173 10.24 10.94 -17.43
N GLY A 174 9.80 9.69 -17.41
CA GLY A 174 9.09 9.09 -16.26
C GLY A 174 9.84 9.16 -14.95
N VAL A 175 11.15 8.88 -14.96
CA VAL A 175 12.00 9.01 -13.77
C VAL A 175 12.06 10.46 -13.28
N GLN A 176 12.16 11.43 -14.20
CA GLN A 176 12.18 12.85 -13.84
C GLN A 176 10.81 13.30 -13.29
N ARG A 177 9.71 12.76 -13.83
CA ARG A 177 8.35 13.02 -13.32
C ARG A 177 8.18 12.48 -11.91
N VAL A 178 8.66 11.27 -11.64
CA VAL A 178 8.68 10.69 -10.30
C VAL A 178 9.50 11.57 -9.34
N ARG A 179 10.71 11.97 -9.75
CA ARG A 179 11.55 12.88 -8.95
C ARG A 179 10.80 14.17 -8.63
N ARG A 180 10.18 14.78 -9.64
CA ARG A 180 9.40 16.02 -9.47
C ARG A 180 8.22 15.85 -8.53
N PHE A 181 7.50 14.71 -8.61
CA PHE A 181 6.38 14.39 -7.72
C PHE A 181 6.84 14.30 -6.26
N LEU A 182 7.93 13.58 -6.02
CA LEU A 182 8.47 13.40 -4.67
C LEU A 182 9.10 14.69 -4.11
N ASP A 183 9.78 15.48 -4.94
CA ASP A 183 10.33 16.78 -4.54
C ASP A 183 9.22 17.79 -4.22
N TRP A 184 8.13 17.83 -5.02
CA TRP A 184 6.95 18.62 -4.72
C TRP A 184 6.36 18.24 -3.36
N PHE A 185 6.19 16.94 -3.12
CA PHE A 185 5.68 16.44 -1.85
C PHE A 185 6.57 16.84 -0.66
N ARG A 186 7.89 16.66 -0.82
CA ARG A 186 8.87 16.93 0.22
C ARG A 186 9.04 18.44 0.52
N ASN A 187 9.08 19.25 -0.52
CA ASN A 187 9.48 20.66 -0.42
C ASN A 187 8.28 21.60 -0.51
N ASP A 188 7.51 21.55 -1.60
CA ASP A 188 6.48 22.53 -1.89
C ASP A 188 5.28 22.40 -0.94
N VAL A 189 4.83 21.17 -0.69
CA VAL A 189 3.73 20.90 0.25
C VAL A 189 4.08 21.35 1.67
N ARG A 190 5.32 21.14 2.10
CA ARG A 190 5.78 21.55 3.43
C ARG A 190 6.02 23.05 3.56
N ALA A 191 6.29 23.74 2.45
CA ALA A 191 6.46 25.18 2.41
C ALA A 191 5.14 25.96 2.40
N LEU A 192 3.99 25.29 2.22
CA LEU A 192 2.69 25.94 2.25
C LEU A 192 2.43 26.59 3.61
N PRO A 193 1.81 27.79 3.63
CA PRO A 193 1.28 28.36 4.88
C PRO A 193 0.38 27.35 5.58
N ASP A 194 0.54 27.24 6.91
CA ASP A 194 -0.21 26.27 7.74
C ASP A 194 -0.03 24.78 7.37
N ALA A 195 0.99 24.42 6.59
CA ALA A 195 1.27 23.03 6.19
C ALA A 195 1.32 22.04 7.38
N ARG A 196 1.68 22.53 8.58
CA ARG A 196 1.66 21.73 9.82
C ARG A 196 0.28 21.18 10.20
N LYS A 197 -0.80 21.71 9.63
CA LYS A 197 -2.15 21.17 9.79
C LYS A 197 -2.41 19.98 8.86
N LEU A 198 -1.62 19.83 7.81
CA LEU A 198 -1.70 18.70 6.89
C LEU A 198 -0.77 17.60 7.37
N ARG A 199 -1.28 16.37 7.42
CA ARG A 199 -0.50 15.17 7.71
C ARG A 199 -0.76 14.12 6.65
N TRP A 200 0.30 13.39 6.33
CA TRP A 200 0.26 12.37 5.31
C TRP A 200 0.55 11.00 5.91
N LEU A 201 -0.29 10.06 5.54
CA LEU A 201 -0.05 8.64 5.73
C LEU A 201 0.02 8.01 4.35
N ILE A 202 1.19 7.55 3.96
CA ILE A 202 1.42 6.97 2.64
C ILE A 202 1.63 5.48 2.81
N SER A 203 1.00 4.65 1.99
CA SER A 203 1.25 3.23 1.96
C SER A 203 1.42 2.69 0.54
N GLY A 204 1.99 1.50 0.45
CA GLY A 204 2.11 0.76 -0.79
C GLY A 204 2.53 -0.67 -0.54
N SER A 205 2.17 -1.55 -1.46
CA SER A 205 2.48 -2.98 -1.39
C SER A 205 3.80 -3.34 -2.06
N VAL A 206 4.41 -2.40 -2.77
CA VAL A 206 5.73 -2.54 -3.41
C VAL A 206 6.64 -1.47 -2.82
N GLY A 207 7.93 -1.79 -2.67
CA GLY A 207 8.88 -0.94 -1.99
C GLY A 207 9.05 0.42 -2.66
N LEU A 208 8.48 1.45 -2.08
CA LEU A 208 8.83 2.83 -2.46
C LEU A 208 10.31 3.09 -2.22
N ASP A 209 10.83 2.53 -1.14
CA ASP A 209 12.24 2.56 -0.76
C ASP A 209 13.14 1.96 -1.85
N THR A 210 12.77 0.79 -2.39
CA THR A 210 13.49 0.17 -3.50
C THR A 210 13.48 1.05 -4.74
N LEU A 211 12.29 1.53 -5.15
CA LEU A 211 12.14 2.38 -6.33
C LEU A 211 13.00 3.66 -6.24
N VAL A 212 12.99 4.35 -5.11
CA VAL A 212 13.77 5.58 -4.95
C VAL A 212 15.28 5.30 -4.86
N GLN A 213 15.68 4.15 -4.32
CA GLN A 213 17.10 3.74 -4.29
C GLN A 213 17.60 3.39 -5.68
N GLU A 214 16.87 2.61 -6.46
CA GLU A 214 17.24 2.23 -7.84
C GLU A 214 17.49 3.45 -8.73
N HIS A 215 16.69 4.51 -8.52
CA HIS A 215 16.79 5.73 -9.32
C HIS A 215 17.57 6.87 -8.66
N GLY A 216 18.30 6.61 -7.55
CA GLY A 216 19.11 7.62 -6.87
C GLY A 216 18.28 8.76 -6.24
N MET A 217 17.06 8.47 -5.81
CA MET A 217 16.10 9.43 -5.23
C MET A 217 15.81 9.18 -3.75
N ALA A 218 16.65 8.41 -3.05
CA ALA A 218 16.42 8.06 -1.64
C ALA A 218 16.28 9.29 -0.71
N ASP A 219 16.88 10.42 -1.09
CA ASP A 219 16.75 11.69 -0.38
C ASP A 219 15.30 12.21 -0.32
N THR A 220 14.45 11.86 -1.29
CA THR A 220 13.11 12.41 -1.42
C THR A 220 12.13 11.93 -0.36
N ILE A 221 12.35 10.76 0.24
CA ILE A 221 11.50 10.17 1.27
C ILE A 221 12.06 10.27 2.69
N ASN A 222 13.24 10.86 2.88
CA ASN A 222 13.89 11.00 4.20
C ASN A 222 13.08 11.83 5.20
N SER A 223 12.14 12.62 4.72
CA SER A 223 11.27 13.44 5.53
C SER A 223 10.05 12.70 6.09
N LEU A 224 9.85 11.44 5.72
CA LEU A 224 8.77 10.59 6.20
C LEU A 224 9.27 9.72 7.36
N SER A 225 8.43 9.52 8.37
CA SER A 225 8.66 8.52 9.40
C SER A 225 8.35 7.14 8.84
N HIS A 226 9.37 6.31 8.64
CA HIS A 226 9.20 4.95 8.10
C HIS A 226 8.70 4.01 9.18
N GLN A 227 7.53 3.44 9.01
CA GLN A 227 6.91 2.52 9.94
C GLN A 227 6.63 1.18 9.26
N GLY A 228 7.27 0.12 9.76
CA GLY A 228 7.05 -1.26 9.30
C GLY A 228 5.82 -1.88 9.95
N LEU A 229 4.99 -2.54 9.16
CA LEU A 229 3.90 -3.36 9.67
C LEU A 229 4.30 -4.83 9.57
N GLU A 230 4.59 -5.41 10.74
CA GLU A 230 5.04 -6.79 10.88
C GLU A 230 3.86 -7.78 10.92
N PRO A 231 4.06 -9.07 10.67
CA PRO A 231 3.09 -10.12 10.97
C PRO A 231 2.63 -10.07 12.43
N PHE A 232 1.57 -10.76 12.78
CA PHE A 232 1.17 -10.89 14.18
C PHE A 232 2.21 -11.66 14.99
N SER A 233 2.31 -11.37 16.28
CA SER A 233 2.97 -12.30 17.20
C SER A 233 2.17 -13.61 17.28
N THR A 234 2.80 -14.68 17.75
CA THR A 234 2.13 -15.96 17.92
C THR A 234 0.91 -15.83 18.83
N GLU A 235 1.03 -15.05 19.90
CA GLU A 235 -0.05 -14.84 20.89
C GLU A 235 -1.25 -14.13 20.25
N VAL A 236 -1.01 -13.06 19.48
CA VAL A 236 -2.07 -12.32 18.77
C VAL A 236 -2.71 -13.19 17.70
N ALA A 237 -1.92 -13.97 16.97
CA ALA A 237 -2.43 -14.88 15.94
C ALA A 237 -3.32 -15.99 16.51
N VAL A 238 -2.90 -16.61 17.62
CA VAL A 238 -3.69 -17.62 18.34
C VAL A 238 -4.98 -16.99 18.86
N ALA A 239 -4.92 -15.83 19.51
CA ALA A 239 -6.10 -15.14 20.04
C ALA A 239 -7.11 -14.80 18.93
N MET A 240 -6.63 -14.36 17.75
CA MET A 240 -7.49 -14.09 16.59
C MET A 240 -8.21 -15.35 16.11
N LEU A 241 -7.50 -16.47 16.00
CA LEU A 241 -8.09 -17.75 15.55
C LEU A 241 -9.12 -18.30 16.54
N VAL A 242 -8.86 -18.17 17.86
CA VAL A 242 -9.79 -18.58 18.91
C VAL A 242 -11.05 -17.71 18.91
N GLU A 243 -10.91 -16.40 18.72
CA GLU A 243 -12.06 -15.50 18.59
C GLU A 243 -12.91 -15.82 17.36
N LEU A 244 -12.27 -16.07 16.21
CA LEU A 244 -12.97 -16.54 15.00
C LEU A 244 -13.70 -17.85 15.27
N ALA A 245 -13.04 -18.81 15.91
CA ALA A 245 -13.62 -20.09 16.24
C ALA A 245 -14.86 -19.95 17.13
N GLY A 246 -14.81 -19.09 18.14
CA GLY A 246 -15.94 -18.74 19.00
C GLY A 246 -17.12 -18.18 18.21
N GLN A 247 -16.87 -17.24 17.30
CA GLN A 247 -17.90 -16.63 16.44
C GLN A 247 -18.62 -17.66 15.57
N TYR A 248 -17.87 -18.62 15.04
CA TYR A 248 -18.42 -19.66 14.14
C TYR A 248 -18.77 -20.97 14.85
N ARG A 249 -18.67 -21.01 16.19
CA ARG A 249 -18.93 -22.20 17.03
C ARG A 249 -18.13 -23.42 16.61
N ILE A 250 -16.87 -23.21 16.26
CA ILE A 250 -15.92 -24.25 15.91
C ILE A 250 -15.15 -24.62 17.18
N PRO A 251 -15.09 -25.92 17.56
CA PRO A 251 -14.29 -26.35 18.68
C PRO A 251 -12.79 -26.32 18.30
N LEU A 252 -12.14 -25.18 18.56
CA LEU A 252 -10.72 -24.96 18.32
C LEU A 252 -10.06 -24.61 19.68
N SER A 253 -9.15 -25.43 20.12
CA SER A 253 -8.36 -25.13 21.33
C SER A 253 -7.21 -24.17 21.00
N ASP A 254 -6.62 -23.55 22.03
CA ASP A 254 -5.41 -22.71 21.88
C ASP A 254 -4.26 -23.53 21.26
N GLY A 255 -4.15 -24.81 21.62
CA GLY A 255 -3.17 -25.74 21.02
C GLY A 255 -3.39 -25.99 19.53
N ASP A 256 -4.66 -26.15 19.09
CA ASP A 256 -4.99 -26.28 17.67
C ASP A 256 -4.72 -24.98 16.92
N ALA A 257 -5.08 -23.83 17.50
CA ALA A 257 -4.78 -22.53 16.95
C ALA A 257 -3.26 -22.30 16.83
N GLY A 258 -2.50 -22.70 17.87
CA GLY A 258 -1.03 -22.69 17.82
C GLY A 258 -0.47 -23.57 16.70
N SER A 259 -1.07 -24.72 16.44
CA SER A 259 -0.67 -25.60 15.34
C SER A 259 -0.95 -24.97 13.97
N ILE A 260 -2.05 -24.22 13.81
CA ILE A 260 -2.33 -23.46 12.58
C ILE A 260 -1.27 -22.37 12.40
N VAL A 261 -0.94 -21.60 13.45
CA VAL A 261 0.07 -20.54 13.40
C VAL A 261 1.44 -21.12 13.03
N ALA A 262 1.81 -22.26 13.61
CA ALA A 262 3.06 -22.96 13.28
C ALA A 262 3.09 -23.47 11.83
N ALA A 263 1.97 -23.98 11.31
CA ALA A 263 1.86 -24.42 9.93
C ALA A 263 1.92 -23.25 8.92
N VAL A 264 1.33 -22.11 9.25
CA VAL A 264 1.38 -20.87 8.42
C VAL A 264 2.79 -20.29 8.43
N GLN A 265 3.61 -20.51 9.47
CA GLN A 265 4.98 -20.03 9.68
C GLN A 265 5.11 -18.48 9.71
N TRP A 266 4.42 -17.79 8.83
CA TRP A 266 4.41 -16.33 8.74
C TRP A 266 2.99 -15.80 9.01
N PRO A 267 2.66 -15.46 10.29
CA PRO A 267 1.28 -15.24 10.72
C PRO A 267 0.73 -13.89 10.27
N GLN A 268 0.66 -13.68 8.96
CA GLN A 268 -0.09 -12.58 8.39
C GLN A 268 -1.60 -12.80 8.58
N PRO A 269 -2.35 -11.74 8.90
CA PRO A 269 -3.80 -11.82 9.09
C PRO A 269 -4.52 -12.54 7.95
N TYR A 270 -4.08 -12.28 6.72
CA TYR A 270 -4.64 -12.90 5.53
C TYR A 270 -4.50 -14.42 5.52
N TYR A 271 -3.30 -14.96 5.72
CA TYR A 271 -3.07 -16.40 5.66
C TYR A 271 -3.77 -17.14 6.80
N LEU A 272 -3.81 -16.54 7.99
CA LEU A 272 -4.53 -17.08 9.13
C LEU A 272 -6.04 -17.17 8.83
N GLN A 273 -6.62 -16.10 8.30
CA GLN A 273 -8.05 -16.07 7.96
C GLN A 273 -8.40 -16.99 6.79
N ALA A 274 -7.54 -17.08 5.78
CA ALA A 274 -7.73 -17.99 4.65
C ALA A 274 -7.64 -19.46 5.09
N THR A 275 -6.64 -19.80 5.93
CA THR A 275 -6.54 -21.16 6.52
C THR A 275 -7.77 -21.49 7.36
N PHE A 276 -8.23 -20.54 8.20
CA PHE A 276 -9.43 -20.73 8.99
C PHE A 276 -10.68 -20.90 8.12
N HIS A 277 -10.79 -20.19 7.01
CA HIS A 277 -11.89 -20.37 6.04
C HIS A 277 -11.93 -21.80 5.50
N HIS A 278 -10.78 -22.33 5.07
CA HIS A 278 -10.69 -23.71 4.59
C HIS A 278 -10.98 -24.74 5.69
N LEU A 279 -10.45 -24.53 6.89
CA LEU A 279 -10.74 -25.39 8.05
C LEU A 279 -12.23 -25.43 8.36
N ARG A 280 -12.89 -24.27 8.40
CA ARG A 280 -14.35 -24.18 8.62
C ARG A 280 -15.14 -24.95 7.57
N SER A 281 -14.76 -24.81 6.30
CA SER A 281 -15.37 -25.54 5.19
C SER A 281 -15.22 -27.06 5.33
N LEU A 282 -14.04 -27.51 5.76
CA LEU A 282 -13.75 -28.95 5.97
C LEU A 282 -14.54 -29.53 7.15
N ILE A 283 -14.64 -28.80 8.27
CA ILE A 283 -15.44 -29.21 9.43
C ILE A 283 -16.91 -29.34 9.03
N GLY A 284 -17.45 -28.41 8.25
CA GLY A 284 -18.82 -28.49 7.74
C GLY A 284 -19.06 -29.70 6.84
N ALA A 285 -18.07 -30.11 6.06
CA ALA A 285 -18.13 -31.26 5.17
C ALA A 285 -17.90 -32.62 5.88
N LYS A 286 -17.26 -32.61 7.06
CA LYS A 286 -16.90 -33.81 7.84
C LYS A 286 -17.39 -33.68 9.29
N PRO A 287 -18.71 -33.81 9.55
CA PRO A 287 -19.24 -33.67 10.90
C PRO A 287 -18.58 -34.68 11.85
N GLY A 288 -18.09 -34.21 13.00
CA GLY A 288 -17.43 -35.04 14.01
C GLY A 288 -15.92 -35.18 13.87
N ALA A 289 -15.30 -34.66 12.80
CA ALA A 289 -13.85 -34.55 12.73
C ALA A 289 -13.34 -33.45 13.68
N SER A 290 -12.20 -33.68 14.35
CA SER A 290 -11.55 -32.67 15.16
C SER A 290 -10.87 -31.62 14.28
N ALA A 291 -10.82 -30.36 14.73
CA ALA A 291 -10.12 -29.29 14.01
C ALA A 291 -8.65 -29.68 13.75
N ALA A 292 -7.95 -30.20 14.77
CA ALA A 292 -6.58 -30.67 14.67
C ALA A 292 -6.33 -31.63 13.49
N SER A 293 -7.25 -32.59 13.28
CA SER A 293 -7.11 -33.60 12.20
C SER A 293 -7.29 -33.03 10.78
N LEU A 294 -7.74 -31.80 10.66
CA LEU A 294 -8.05 -31.16 9.38
C LEU A 294 -7.11 -29.99 9.04
N ILE A 295 -6.18 -29.62 9.94
CA ILE A 295 -5.26 -28.47 9.74
C ILE A 295 -4.41 -28.68 8.49
N GLU A 296 -3.76 -29.84 8.36
CA GLU A 296 -2.93 -30.17 7.18
C GLU A 296 -3.75 -30.07 5.88
N GLN A 297 -4.95 -30.63 5.87
CA GLN A 297 -5.84 -30.56 4.71
C GLN A 297 -6.30 -29.12 4.40
N ALA A 298 -6.47 -28.27 5.42
CA ALA A 298 -6.78 -26.86 5.23
C ALA A 298 -5.60 -26.09 4.61
N MET A 299 -4.37 -26.39 5.05
CA MET A 299 -3.15 -25.85 4.47
C MET A 299 -2.96 -26.31 3.01
N ASP A 300 -3.19 -27.58 2.71
CA ASP A 300 -3.13 -28.09 1.34
C ASP A 300 -4.09 -27.35 0.43
N ARG A 301 -5.32 -27.08 0.90
CA ARG A 301 -6.29 -26.29 0.14
C ARG A 301 -5.84 -24.86 -0.11
N LEU A 302 -5.15 -24.24 0.84
CA LEU A 302 -4.63 -22.87 0.70
C LEU A 302 -3.63 -22.76 -0.45
N VAL A 303 -2.81 -23.81 -0.69
CA VAL A 303 -1.73 -23.78 -1.69
C VAL A 303 -2.09 -24.50 -3.00
N GLN A 304 -3.26 -25.13 -3.11
CA GLN A 304 -3.67 -25.82 -4.34
C GLN A 304 -3.85 -24.85 -5.52
N PRO A 305 -3.39 -25.22 -6.72
CA PRO A 305 -3.67 -24.46 -7.93
C PRO A 305 -5.18 -24.32 -8.15
N GLY A 306 -5.70 -23.11 -8.22
CA GLY A 306 -7.12 -22.82 -8.41
C GLY A 306 -7.92 -22.60 -7.12
N ALA A 307 -7.31 -22.75 -5.94
CA ALA A 307 -7.99 -22.53 -4.67
C ALA A 307 -8.22 -21.04 -4.34
N ASP A 308 -7.49 -20.16 -4.92
CA ASP A 308 -7.74 -18.70 -5.03
C ASP A 308 -6.60 -18.08 -5.84
N ASN A 309 -6.92 -17.12 -6.67
CA ASN A 309 -6.01 -16.38 -7.55
C ASN A 309 -4.85 -15.64 -6.86
N ASP A 310 -4.65 -15.86 -5.57
CA ASP A 310 -3.77 -15.07 -4.75
C ASP A 310 -2.28 -15.30 -5.01
N PHE A 311 -1.89 -16.55 -5.24
CA PHE A 311 -0.51 -16.87 -5.58
C PHE A 311 -0.21 -16.60 -7.06
N HIS A 312 -1.19 -16.76 -7.96
CA HIS A 312 -1.05 -16.38 -9.36
C HIS A 312 -0.82 -14.86 -9.54
N HIS A 313 -1.38 -14.03 -8.65
CA HIS A 313 -1.11 -12.59 -8.66
C HIS A 313 0.36 -12.24 -8.37
N TRP A 314 1.05 -13.02 -7.57
CA TRP A 314 2.48 -12.80 -7.30
C TRP A 314 3.33 -13.07 -8.54
N GLN A 315 3.12 -14.20 -9.19
CA GLN A 315 3.77 -14.53 -10.46
C GLN A 315 3.46 -13.50 -11.55
N GLY A 316 2.18 -13.13 -11.70
CA GLY A 316 1.76 -12.12 -12.66
C GLY A 316 2.41 -10.75 -12.44
N ARG A 317 2.70 -10.36 -11.20
CA ARG A 317 3.40 -9.11 -10.88
C ARG A 317 4.86 -9.11 -11.29
N LEU A 318 5.57 -10.22 -11.13
CA LEU A 318 6.95 -10.34 -11.64
C LEU A 318 6.97 -10.03 -13.14
N SER A 319 6.08 -10.65 -13.91
CA SER A 319 5.97 -10.43 -15.36
C SER A 319 5.46 -9.04 -15.75
N GLN A 320 4.77 -8.33 -14.84
CA GLN A 320 4.31 -6.94 -15.06
C GLN A 320 5.37 -5.90 -14.73
N GLN A 321 6.24 -6.18 -13.78
CA GLN A 321 7.22 -5.23 -13.24
C GLN A 321 8.61 -5.42 -13.84
N LEU A 322 8.95 -6.64 -14.26
CA LEU A 322 10.25 -7.02 -14.80
C LEU A 322 10.14 -7.38 -16.28
N SER A 323 11.26 -7.30 -16.99
CA SER A 323 11.37 -7.92 -18.30
C SER A 323 11.12 -9.44 -18.20
N ARG A 324 10.77 -10.10 -19.30
CA ARG A 324 10.54 -11.55 -19.27
C ARG A 324 11.75 -12.33 -18.77
N ALA A 325 12.95 -11.94 -19.20
CA ALA A 325 14.19 -12.59 -18.76
C ALA A 325 14.44 -12.37 -17.27
N ASP A 326 14.24 -11.14 -16.77
CA ASP A 326 14.41 -10.81 -15.37
C ASP A 326 13.37 -11.48 -14.48
N ALA A 327 12.12 -11.58 -14.95
CA ALA A 327 11.07 -12.32 -14.24
C ALA A 327 11.41 -13.81 -14.08
N ASP A 328 12.04 -14.43 -15.10
CA ASP A 328 12.48 -15.82 -15.04
C ASP A 328 13.65 -16.00 -14.05
N HIS A 329 14.56 -15.02 -13.96
CA HIS A 329 15.65 -15.03 -12.95
C HIS A 329 15.07 -14.83 -11.55
N ALA A 330 14.21 -13.83 -11.33
CA ALA A 330 13.57 -13.57 -10.05
C ALA A 330 12.77 -14.80 -9.56
N LEU A 331 12.01 -15.45 -10.44
CA LEU A 331 11.25 -16.65 -10.10
C LEU A 331 12.18 -17.80 -9.70
N ALA A 332 13.35 -17.94 -10.34
CA ALA A 332 14.31 -18.96 -9.97
C ALA A 332 14.91 -18.70 -8.59
N MET A 333 15.22 -17.45 -8.25
CA MET A 333 15.71 -17.07 -6.92
C MET A 333 14.64 -17.30 -5.85
N LEU A 334 13.40 -16.94 -6.10
CA LEU A 334 12.28 -17.22 -5.21
C LEU A 334 12.06 -18.71 -4.99
N ASN A 335 12.16 -19.52 -6.05
CA ASN A 335 12.05 -20.97 -5.94
C ASN A 335 13.21 -21.58 -5.14
N LEU A 336 14.40 -21.01 -5.23
CA LEU A 336 15.53 -21.45 -4.41
C LEU A 336 15.30 -21.09 -2.94
N ALA A 337 14.89 -19.88 -2.67
CA ALA A 337 14.56 -19.42 -1.32
C ALA A 337 13.44 -20.24 -0.66
N ALA A 338 12.44 -20.67 -1.45
CA ALA A 338 11.30 -21.45 -0.97
C ALA A 338 11.63 -22.93 -0.65
N ARG A 339 12.81 -23.44 -1.02
CA ARG A 339 13.21 -24.83 -0.73
C ARG A 339 13.61 -25.05 0.72
N ASP A 340 14.03 -24.02 1.41
CA ASP A 340 14.45 -24.08 2.81
C ASP A 340 13.46 -23.25 3.65
N PRO A 341 12.83 -23.85 4.69
CA PRO A 341 11.95 -23.11 5.59
C PRO A 341 12.60 -21.92 6.28
N SER A 342 13.91 -21.92 6.44
CA SER A 342 14.69 -20.80 6.99
C SER A 342 15.05 -19.72 5.95
N GLY A 343 14.66 -19.94 4.69
CA GLY A 343 15.02 -19.10 3.55
C GLY A 343 16.44 -19.37 3.03
N ALA A 344 16.78 -18.78 1.88
CA ALA A 344 18.12 -18.90 1.32
C ALA A 344 19.02 -17.77 1.82
N ARG A 345 20.30 -18.08 2.04
CA ARG A 345 21.29 -17.07 2.35
C ARG A 345 21.63 -16.24 1.09
N PRO A 346 21.92 -14.93 1.23
CA PRO A 346 22.27 -14.08 0.09
C PRO A 346 23.41 -14.66 -0.77
N GLU A 347 24.41 -15.30 -0.15
CA GLU A 347 25.54 -15.90 -0.85
C GLU A 347 25.11 -17.08 -1.73
N SER A 348 24.13 -17.88 -1.27
CA SER A 348 23.58 -18.99 -2.04
C SER A 348 22.75 -18.52 -3.23
N LEU A 349 21.98 -17.44 -3.04
CA LEU A 349 21.22 -16.81 -4.12
C LEU A 349 22.17 -16.20 -5.16
N LEU A 350 23.24 -15.54 -4.71
CA LEU A 350 24.23 -14.95 -5.58
C LEU A 350 24.92 -16.02 -6.43
N ALA A 351 25.38 -17.11 -5.83
CA ALA A 351 26.00 -18.21 -6.56
C ALA A 351 25.06 -18.82 -7.61
N ALA A 352 23.78 -19.00 -7.27
CA ALA A 352 22.78 -19.50 -8.21
C ALA A 352 22.47 -18.49 -9.33
N LEU A 353 22.50 -17.20 -9.05
CA LEU A 353 22.34 -16.16 -10.05
C LEU A 353 23.54 -16.12 -11.02
N GLU A 354 24.76 -16.22 -10.49
CA GLU A 354 26.01 -16.29 -11.28
C GLU A 354 26.05 -17.53 -12.17
N GLU A 355 25.61 -18.68 -11.67
CA GLU A 355 25.50 -19.91 -12.49
C GLU A 355 24.52 -19.73 -13.66
N ARG A 356 23.41 -18.98 -13.46
CA ARG A 356 22.39 -18.77 -14.50
C ARG A 356 22.78 -17.70 -15.51
N MET A 357 23.39 -16.61 -15.08
CA MET A 357 23.70 -15.44 -15.90
C MET A 357 25.15 -15.44 -16.42
N GLY A 358 26.04 -16.19 -15.77
CA GLY A 358 27.45 -16.22 -16.13
C GLY A 358 28.11 -14.82 -16.06
N GLU A 359 28.86 -14.46 -17.09
CA GLU A 359 29.52 -13.16 -17.17
C GLU A 359 28.55 -11.95 -17.24
N ALA A 360 27.26 -12.18 -17.51
CA ALA A 360 26.24 -11.12 -17.52
C ALA A 360 25.77 -10.75 -16.09
N THR A 361 26.28 -11.41 -15.04
CA THR A 361 25.98 -11.06 -13.65
C THR A 361 26.63 -9.73 -13.31
N THR A 362 25.83 -8.68 -13.33
CA THR A 362 26.24 -7.31 -13.00
C THR A 362 25.88 -6.96 -11.56
N GLU A 363 26.44 -5.86 -11.04
CA GLU A 363 26.03 -5.30 -9.75
C GLU A 363 24.54 -4.93 -9.74
N GLU A 364 23.99 -4.50 -10.88
CA GLU A 364 22.57 -4.21 -11.06
C GLU A 364 21.73 -5.48 -10.94
N ALA A 365 22.12 -6.59 -11.58
CA ALA A 365 21.45 -7.88 -11.44
C ALA A 365 21.48 -8.38 -10.00
N ARG A 366 22.59 -8.21 -9.28
CA ARG A 366 22.68 -8.54 -7.86
C ARG A 366 21.67 -7.77 -7.03
N ARG A 367 21.56 -6.46 -7.21
CA ARG A 367 20.58 -5.60 -6.49
C ARG A 367 19.13 -5.91 -6.84
N THR A 368 18.87 -6.35 -8.08
CA THR A 368 17.51 -6.65 -8.55
C THR A 368 17.00 -7.99 -8.02
N PHE A 369 17.85 -9.00 -7.88
CA PHE A 369 17.43 -10.38 -7.63
C PHE A 369 17.82 -10.93 -6.24
N ILE A 370 18.63 -10.24 -5.49
CA ILE A 370 19.10 -10.58 -4.15
C ILE A 370 18.85 -9.47 -3.15
#